data_b6eb21430a0be86e7c7d9a22f5d6575d
#
_entry.id   b6eb21430a0be86e7c7d9a22f5d6575d
#
_cell.length_a   1.000
_cell.length_b   1.000
_cell.length_c   1.000
_cell.angle_alpha   90.00
_cell.angle_beta   90.00
_cell.angle_gamma   90.00
#
_symmetry.space_group_name_H-M   'P 1'
#
loop_
_entity.id
_entity.type
_entity.pdbx_description
1 polymer ?
#
loop_
_entity_poly.entity_id
_entity_poly.type
_entity_poly.pdbx_seq_one_letter_code
_entity_poly.pdbx_strand_id
1 'polypeptide(L)'
;MRDLFLGTGIAHTILLFATVIAIGLYLGRFKFKGISIGSTWILFIGILLSHFGFRGDPHILSFMKDFGLILFVFSIGLQVGPGFFHSFRKGGLTMNMLAVTLVMLAVLVTYIIHLVTGEDLHTMTGVMSGAVTNTPGLGAAQQTLSDAMIAEGSSQDAAAAATSAIASAYAVSYPIGVLGVIFLLIFFKAIFNVDLNKEKEELDDEGKLGTGAIRASFAVKNPAIFGRKIGDVTKDNGDRFVISRVLRNGELCVPSSDLVLKENDRLLIVTSPDAEDLVKILFGDEIEMSYKEWDSEGNNMVVKKITVTKSSITGRSLRDLNVRSIYGVTITRVFRSGVELVARPDLYLHVGDSLLAVGPEDAMDKVAGLFGNKAASLSHPNLIPIFFGIVVGVIFGSLPIKFPGIPQPIKLGLAGGPLIIAILLGYFGPKLKITTYTTLSANMMIREIGISFFLAAVGLGAGENFISSIVNGGYWWILYGALITLVPVTCVVLLGRLVFKLNFYQICGLISGGTTNPPVLAFSQEVYGTNYPSISYATVYPLTMFMRVLMAQLIILFTL
;
A
#
# COMPACT_ATOMS: atom_id res chain seq x y z
N MET A 1 2.68 -16.09 -42.06
CA MET A 1 1.66 -15.07 -41.74
C MET A 1 0.43 -15.72 -41.12
N ARG A 2 -0.23 -16.72 -41.76
CA ARG A 2 -1.43 -17.37 -41.21
C ARG A 2 -1.17 -18.00 -39.85
N ASP A 3 -0.06 -18.71 -39.68
CA ASP A 3 0.34 -19.34 -38.40
C ASP A 3 0.68 -18.34 -37.30
N LEU A 4 1.09 -17.11 -37.68
CA LEU A 4 1.35 -16.03 -36.73
C LEU A 4 0.06 -15.47 -36.10
N PHE A 5 -1.05 -15.44 -36.88
CA PHE A 5 -2.32 -14.87 -36.42
C PHE A 5 -3.33 -15.93 -35.93
N LEU A 6 -3.24 -17.15 -36.41
CA LEU A 6 -4.22 -18.22 -36.13
C LEU A 6 -3.58 -19.54 -35.66
N GLY A 7 -2.26 -19.54 -35.40
CA GLY A 7 -1.55 -20.69 -34.87
C GLY A 7 -1.61 -20.80 -33.36
N THR A 8 -0.87 -21.79 -32.81
CA THR A 8 -0.69 -21.99 -31.35
C THR A 8 0.78 -21.93 -30.92
N GLY A 9 1.65 -21.54 -31.85
CA GLY A 9 3.10 -21.48 -31.60
C GLY A 9 3.52 -20.30 -30.72
N ILE A 10 4.81 -20.27 -30.32
CA ILE A 10 5.38 -19.27 -29.43
C ILE A 10 5.18 -17.84 -29.95
N ALA A 11 5.46 -17.61 -31.25
CA ALA A 11 5.32 -16.28 -31.86
C ALA A 11 3.87 -15.78 -31.86
N HIS A 12 2.89 -16.66 -32.13
CA HIS A 12 1.48 -16.37 -32.01
C HIS A 12 1.10 -16.01 -30.59
N THR A 13 1.54 -16.82 -29.61
CA THR A 13 1.22 -16.60 -28.20
C THR A 13 1.77 -15.26 -27.71
N ILE A 14 2.99 -14.89 -28.08
CA ILE A 14 3.58 -13.58 -27.74
C ILE A 14 2.78 -12.43 -28.37
N LEU A 15 2.41 -12.55 -29.65
CA LEU A 15 1.61 -11.55 -30.36
C LEU A 15 0.24 -11.38 -29.69
N LEU A 16 -0.44 -12.48 -29.42
CA LEU A 16 -1.73 -12.49 -28.74
C LEU A 16 -1.66 -11.85 -27.35
N PHE A 17 -0.65 -12.23 -26.59
CA PHE A 17 -0.40 -11.72 -25.25
C PHE A 17 -0.14 -10.21 -25.24
N ALA A 18 0.75 -9.74 -26.13
CA ALA A 18 1.04 -8.31 -26.28
C ALA A 18 -0.20 -7.51 -26.73
N THR A 19 -1.03 -8.09 -27.62
CA THR A 19 -2.28 -7.47 -28.08
C THR A 19 -3.28 -7.32 -26.94
N VAL A 20 -3.51 -8.38 -26.15
CA VAL A 20 -4.38 -8.36 -24.97
C VAL A 20 -3.96 -7.28 -23.98
N ILE A 21 -2.66 -7.22 -23.68
CA ILE A 21 -2.11 -6.23 -22.74
C ILE A 21 -2.26 -4.80 -23.29
N ALA A 22 -1.89 -4.58 -24.57
CA ALA A 22 -1.93 -3.25 -25.18
C ALA A 22 -3.36 -2.70 -25.23
N ILE A 23 -4.33 -3.50 -25.70
CA ILE A 23 -5.72 -3.10 -25.75
C ILE A 23 -6.28 -2.90 -24.34
N GLY A 24 -6.01 -3.83 -23.42
CA GLY A 24 -6.47 -3.75 -22.04
C GLY A 24 -5.95 -2.49 -21.31
N LEU A 25 -4.66 -2.16 -21.43
CA LEU A 25 -4.08 -0.95 -20.88
C LEU A 25 -4.64 0.32 -21.54
N TYR A 26 -4.87 0.28 -22.85
CA TYR A 26 -5.48 1.41 -23.57
C TYR A 26 -6.90 1.67 -23.06
N LEU A 27 -7.74 0.64 -22.94
CA LEU A 27 -9.08 0.76 -22.38
C LEU A 27 -9.06 1.17 -20.90
N GLY A 28 -8.07 0.72 -20.13
CA GLY A 28 -7.87 1.10 -18.74
C GLY A 28 -7.61 2.60 -18.52
N ARG A 29 -7.25 3.36 -19.57
CA ARG A 29 -7.08 4.82 -19.48
C ARG A 29 -8.42 5.58 -19.52
N PHE A 30 -9.47 4.96 -20.05
CA PHE A 30 -10.77 5.59 -20.11
C PHE A 30 -11.40 5.66 -18.73
N LYS A 31 -11.75 6.86 -18.32
CA LYS A 31 -12.50 7.13 -17.10
C LYS A 31 -13.93 7.50 -17.44
N PHE A 32 -14.87 6.78 -16.89
CA PHE A 32 -16.29 7.13 -16.99
C PHE A 32 -16.73 7.76 -15.66
N LYS A 33 -17.06 9.07 -15.67
CA LYS A 33 -17.38 9.85 -14.47
C LYS A 33 -16.32 9.71 -13.35
N GLY A 34 -15.03 9.76 -13.72
CA GLY A 34 -13.91 9.61 -12.78
C GLY A 34 -13.54 8.17 -12.39
N ILE A 35 -14.32 7.17 -12.82
CA ILE A 35 -14.10 5.75 -12.49
C ILE A 35 -13.38 5.06 -13.63
N SER A 36 -12.31 4.33 -13.34
CA SER A 36 -11.63 3.43 -14.27
C SER A 36 -11.45 2.05 -13.62
N ILE A 37 -11.61 1.01 -14.40
CA ILE A 37 -11.33 -0.38 -13.98
C ILE A 37 -9.81 -0.68 -14.09
N GLY A 38 -9.04 0.25 -14.69
CA GLY A 38 -7.58 0.16 -14.80
C GLY A 38 -7.12 -1.06 -15.58
N SER A 39 -6.03 -1.70 -15.12
CA SER A 39 -5.42 -2.88 -15.74
C SER A 39 -6.31 -4.12 -15.79
N THR A 40 -7.44 -4.14 -15.06
CA THR A 40 -8.39 -5.27 -15.12
C THR A 40 -9.03 -5.45 -16.51
N TRP A 41 -9.04 -4.40 -17.33
CA TRP A 41 -9.44 -4.55 -18.74
C TRP A 41 -8.63 -5.61 -19.48
N ILE A 42 -7.38 -5.86 -19.09
CA ILE A 42 -6.54 -6.91 -19.68
C ILE A 42 -7.21 -8.28 -19.54
N LEU A 43 -7.78 -8.58 -18.35
CA LEU A 43 -8.51 -9.81 -18.10
C LEU A 43 -9.71 -9.95 -19.06
N PHE A 44 -10.52 -8.90 -19.18
CA PHE A 44 -11.72 -8.92 -20.01
C PHE A 44 -11.40 -9.05 -21.51
N ILE A 45 -10.35 -8.38 -21.99
CA ILE A 45 -9.87 -8.52 -23.38
C ILE A 45 -9.33 -9.95 -23.61
N GLY A 46 -8.59 -10.51 -22.65
CA GLY A 46 -8.14 -11.90 -22.69
C GLY A 46 -9.30 -12.88 -22.81
N ILE A 47 -10.32 -12.73 -21.97
CA ILE A 47 -11.56 -13.53 -22.02
C ILE A 47 -12.25 -13.39 -23.39
N LEU A 48 -12.39 -12.16 -23.89
CA LEU A 48 -13.06 -11.88 -25.16
C LEU A 48 -12.34 -12.56 -26.34
N LEU A 49 -11.02 -12.38 -26.45
CA LEU A 49 -10.26 -12.98 -27.55
C LEU A 49 -10.22 -14.50 -27.47
N SER A 50 -10.08 -15.06 -26.27
CA SER A 50 -10.15 -16.51 -26.08
C SER A 50 -11.52 -17.08 -26.44
N HIS A 51 -12.61 -16.39 -26.13
CA HIS A 51 -13.96 -16.76 -26.53
C HIS A 51 -14.12 -16.83 -28.07
N PHE A 52 -13.46 -15.90 -28.79
CA PHE A 52 -13.44 -15.94 -30.26
C PHE A 52 -12.47 -16.98 -30.86
N GLY A 53 -11.87 -17.83 -30.03
CA GLY A 53 -11.03 -18.94 -30.47
C GLY A 53 -9.55 -18.61 -30.61
N PHE A 54 -9.08 -17.43 -30.19
CA PHE A 54 -7.65 -17.12 -30.13
C PHE A 54 -7.05 -17.80 -28.91
N ARG A 55 -6.20 -18.82 -29.14
CA ARG A 55 -5.61 -19.64 -28.08
C ARG A 55 -4.09 -19.52 -28.08
N GLY A 56 -3.50 -19.25 -26.95
CA GLY A 56 -2.05 -19.32 -26.76
C GLY A 56 -1.59 -20.71 -26.35
N ASP A 57 -0.28 -20.94 -26.43
CA ASP A 57 0.35 -22.15 -25.92
C ASP A 57 0.12 -22.29 -24.40
N PRO A 58 -0.46 -23.40 -23.91
CA PRO A 58 -0.80 -23.56 -22.48
C PRO A 58 0.41 -23.47 -21.56
N HIS A 59 1.57 -23.96 -21.96
CA HIS A 59 2.78 -23.92 -21.13
C HIS A 59 3.33 -22.50 -20.99
N ILE A 60 3.28 -21.73 -22.08
CA ILE A 60 3.68 -20.32 -22.06
C ILE A 60 2.70 -19.52 -21.18
N LEU A 61 1.41 -19.73 -21.34
CA LEU A 61 0.39 -19.06 -20.52
C LEU A 61 0.56 -19.39 -19.03
N SER A 62 0.83 -20.66 -18.69
CA SER A 62 1.07 -21.06 -17.29
C SER A 62 2.32 -20.39 -16.73
N PHE A 63 3.45 -20.40 -17.47
CA PHE A 63 4.65 -19.72 -17.04
C PHE A 63 4.44 -18.21 -16.83
N MET A 64 3.78 -17.55 -17.79
CA MET A 64 3.51 -16.10 -17.72
C MET A 64 2.57 -15.74 -16.55
N LYS A 65 1.58 -16.62 -16.28
CA LYS A 65 0.69 -16.48 -15.12
C LYS A 65 1.50 -16.50 -13.81
N ASP A 66 2.29 -17.54 -13.61
CA ASP A 66 3.01 -17.77 -12.35
C ASP A 66 4.14 -16.75 -12.15
N PHE A 67 4.91 -16.48 -13.19
CA PHE A 67 5.96 -15.47 -13.14
C PHE A 67 5.41 -14.05 -12.96
N GLY A 68 4.32 -13.73 -13.66
CA GLY A 68 3.59 -12.46 -13.48
C GLY A 68 3.07 -12.29 -12.06
N LEU A 69 2.48 -13.35 -11.49
CA LEU A 69 2.02 -13.35 -10.10
C LEU A 69 3.13 -13.07 -9.11
N ILE A 70 4.28 -13.76 -9.25
CA ILE A 70 5.45 -13.56 -8.38
C ILE A 70 5.94 -12.11 -8.44
N LEU A 71 6.16 -11.55 -9.64
CA LEU A 71 6.59 -10.17 -9.83
C LEU A 71 5.60 -9.18 -9.19
N PHE A 72 4.31 -9.41 -9.40
CA PHE A 72 3.24 -8.57 -8.89
C PHE A 72 3.18 -8.56 -7.36
N VAL A 73 3.10 -9.73 -6.74
CA VAL A 73 2.99 -9.84 -5.27
C VAL A 73 4.27 -9.41 -4.56
N PHE A 74 5.44 -9.71 -5.14
CA PHE A 74 6.72 -9.29 -4.59
C PHE A 74 6.87 -7.77 -4.59
N SER A 75 6.53 -7.11 -5.71
CA SER A 75 6.53 -5.65 -5.80
C SER A 75 5.59 -4.98 -4.80
N ILE A 76 4.38 -5.55 -4.59
CA ILE A 76 3.45 -5.08 -3.56
C ILE A 76 4.09 -5.26 -2.17
N GLY A 77 4.65 -6.42 -1.88
CA GLY A 77 5.29 -6.69 -0.58
C GLY A 77 6.41 -5.70 -0.26
N LEU A 78 7.27 -5.37 -1.23
CA LEU A 78 8.31 -4.36 -1.06
C LEU A 78 7.75 -2.96 -0.79
N GLN A 79 6.68 -2.57 -1.48
CA GLN A 79 6.03 -1.28 -1.31
C GLN A 79 5.38 -1.14 0.07
N VAL A 80 4.74 -2.20 0.53
CA VAL A 80 3.95 -2.25 1.75
C VAL A 80 4.83 -2.46 2.99
N GLY A 81 5.95 -3.19 2.85
CA GLY A 81 6.82 -3.63 3.94
C GLY A 81 7.23 -2.53 4.94
N PRO A 82 7.71 -1.35 4.50
CA PRO A 82 8.10 -0.27 5.42
C PRO A 82 6.98 0.21 6.33
N GLY A 83 5.73 0.25 5.83
CA GLY A 83 4.55 0.69 6.58
C GLY A 83 3.88 -0.41 7.42
N PHE A 84 4.12 -1.68 7.09
CA PHE A 84 3.40 -2.81 7.68
C PHE A 84 3.44 -2.83 9.22
N PHE A 85 4.64 -2.77 9.80
CA PHE A 85 4.78 -2.79 11.26
C PHE A 85 4.43 -1.46 11.94
N HIS A 86 4.46 -0.35 11.21
CA HIS A 86 4.04 0.95 11.73
C HIS A 86 2.52 1.09 11.84
N SER A 87 1.78 0.38 10.99
CA SER A 87 0.31 0.40 10.97
C SER A 87 -0.34 -0.15 12.26
N PHE A 88 0.42 -0.87 13.09
CA PHE A 88 -0.05 -1.41 14.38
C PHE A 88 0.16 -0.47 15.57
N ARG A 89 0.74 0.73 15.38
CA ARG A 89 0.92 1.71 16.46
C ARG A 89 -0.37 2.46 16.78
N LYS A 90 -0.40 3.21 17.91
CA LYS A 90 -1.56 3.99 18.37
C LYS A 90 -2.16 4.83 17.23
N GLY A 91 -3.47 4.77 17.04
CA GLY A 91 -4.21 5.40 15.94
C GLY A 91 -4.50 4.48 14.76
N GLY A 92 -3.59 3.58 14.38
CA GLY A 92 -3.82 2.59 13.33
C GLY A 92 -4.53 1.31 13.79
N LEU A 93 -4.51 1.03 15.10
CA LEU A 93 -5.07 -0.23 15.63
C LEU A 93 -6.58 -0.34 15.37
N THR A 94 -7.35 0.70 15.66
CA THR A 94 -8.81 0.72 15.44
C THR A 94 -9.14 0.50 13.96
N MET A 95 -8.44 1.19 13.06
CA MET A 95 -8.64 1.03 11.61
C MET A 95 -8.27 -0.37 11.16
N ASN A 96 -7.16 -0.94 11.65
CA ASN A 96 -6.77 -2.30 11.33
C ASN A 96 -7.75 -3.34 11.89
N MET A 97 -8.31 -3.15 13.09
CA MET A 97 -9.37 -4.01 13.62
C MET A 97 -10.62 -3.98 12.75
N LEU A 98 -11.07 -2.80 12.33
CA LEU A 98 -12.20 -2.66 11.40
C LEU A 98 -11.91 -3.30 10.04
N ALA A 99 -10.69 -3.17 9.56
CA ALA A 99 -10.25 -3.80 8.31
C ALA A 99 -10.21 -5.33 8.40
N VAL A 100 -9.75 -5.89 9.53
CA VAL A 100 -9.84 -7.33 9.84
C VAL A 100 -11.29 -7.78 9.88
N THR A 101 -12.16 -7.02 10.54
CA THR A 101 -13.60 -7.29 10.58
C THR A 101 -14.20 -7.33 9.17
N LEU A 102 -13.80 -6.39 8.30
CA LEU A 102 -14.24 -6.38 6.89
C LEU A 102 -13.83 -7.65 6.13
N VAL A 103 -12.59 -8.11 6.32
CA VAL A 103 -12.08 -9.33 5.70
C VAL A 103 -12.83 -10.55 6.21
N MET A 104 -12.98 -10.68 7.54
CA MET A 104 -13.64 -11.82 8.16
C MET A 104 -15.14 -11.89 7.81
N LEU A 105 -15.83 -10.75 7.75
CA LEU A 105 -17.23 -10.69 7.31
C LEU A 105 -17.38 -11.10 5.85
N ALA A 106 -16.44 -10.72 4.97
CA ALA A 106 -16.48 -11.16 3.57
C ALA A 106 -16.33 -12.68 3.46
N VAL A 107 -15.40 -13.28 4.22
CA VAL A 107 -15.24 -14.74 4.29
C VAL A 107 -16.49 -15.41 4.85
N LEU A 108 -17.05 -14.87 5.93
CA LEU A 108 -18.27 -15.39 6.56
C LEU A 108 -19.47 -15.36 5.60
N VAL A 109 -19.69 -14.24 4.91
CA VAL A 109 -20.78 -14.12 3.92
C VAL A 109 -20.58 -15.10 2.78
N THR A 110 -19.34 -15.27 2.30
CA THR A 110 -19.00 -16.26 1.27
C THR A 110 -19.36 -17.67 1.71
N TYR A 111 -18.99 -18.04 2.93
CA TYR A 111 -19.28 -19.35 3.49
C TYR A 111 -20.79 -19.58 3.73
N ILE A 112 -21.50 -18.55 4.20
CA ILE A 112 -22.97 -18.62 4.35
C ILE A 112 -23.64 -18.85 2.98
N ILE A 113 -23.23 -18.14 1.93
CA ILE A 113 -23.77 -18.33 0.60
C ILE A 113 -23.52 -19.76 0.12
N HIS A 114 -22.30 -20.28 0.29
CA HIS A 114 -21.97 -21.67 -0.01
C HIS A 114 -22.93 -22.65 0.69
N LEU A 115 -23.15 -22.50 2.01
CA LEU A 115 -24.03 -23.38 2.78
C LEU A 115 -25.49 -23.31 2.33
N VAL A 116 -25.98 -22.12 1.93
CA VAL A 116 -27.39 -21.90 1.57
C VAL A 116 -27.66 -22.36 0.13
N THR A 117 -26.71 -22.12 -0.76
CA THR A 117 -26.93 -22.36 -2.21
C THR A 117 -26.35 -23.69 -2.70
N GLY A 118 -25.41 -24.29 -1.95
CA GLY A 118 -24.65 -25.47 -2.39
C GLY A 118 -23.63 -25.18 -3.50
N GLU A 119 -23.37 -23.88 -3.80
CA GLU A 119 -22.36 -23.49 -4.79
C GLU A 119 -20.97 -23.96 -4.35
N ASP A 120 -20.17 -24.41 -5.30
CA ASP A 120 -18.82 -24.89 -5.02
C ASP A 120 -17.95 -23.83 -4.34
N LEU A 121 -17.27 -24.20 -3.25
CA LEU A 121 -16.50 -23.24 -2.44
C LEU A 121 -15.23 -22.76 -3.15
N HIS A 122 -14.65 -23.54 -4.08
CA HIS A 122 -13.56 -23.08 -4.93
C HIS A 122 -14.03 -21.94 -5.83
N THR A 123 -15.16 -22.12 -6.49
CA THR A 123 -15.81 -21.09 -7.30
C THR A 123 -16.17 -19.86 -6.48
N MET A 124 -16.73 -20.06 -5.28
CA MET A 124 -17.08 -18.98 -4.35
C MET A 124 -15.84 -18.20 -3.88
N THR A 125 -14.66 -18.83 -3.81
CA THR A 125 -13.39 -18.12 -3.55
C THR A 125 -13.03 -17.16 -4.70
N GLY A 126 -13.34 -17.55 -5.94
CA GLY A 126 -13.26 -16.66 -7.11
C GLY A 126 -14.22 -15.48 -7.00
N VAL A 127 -15.49 -15.74 -6.69
CA VAL A 127 -16.52 -14.70 -6.47
C VAL A 127 -16.07 -13.74 -5.36
N MET A 128 -15.61 -14.25 -4.24
CA MET A 128 -15.13 -13.45 -3.12
C MET A 128 -13.94 -12.57 -3.54
N SER A 129 -12.94 -13.16 -4.20
CA SER A 129 -11.75 -12.42 -4.64
C SER A 129 -12.10 -11.30 -5.63
N GLY A 130 -13.06 -11.53 -6.52
CA GLY A 130 -13.60 -10.51 -7.44
C GLY A 130 -14.39 -9.43 -6.70
N ALA A 131 -15.32 -9.82 -5.83
CA ALA A 131 -16.16 -8.93 -5.04
C ALA A 131 -15.37 -7.94 -4.16
N VAL A 132 -14.17 -8.33 -3.75
CA VAL A 132 -13.25 -7.46 -2.98
C VAL A 132 -12.03 -7.00 -3.78
N THR A 133 -12.06 -7.17 -5.10
CA THR A 133 -11.03 -6.75 -6.06
C THR A 133 -9.61 -7.25 -5.74
N ASN A 134 -9.51 -8.42 -5.11
CA ASN A 134 -8.24 -8.99 -4.65
C ASN A 134 -7.59 -9.93 -5.68
N THR A 135 -6.91 -9.36 -6.66
CA THR A 135 -6.17 -10.12 -7.69
C THR A 135 -5.08 -11.05 -7.12
N PRO A 136 -4.28 -10.66 -6.11
CA PRO A 136 -3.33 -11.60 -5.49
C PRO A 136 -4.01 -12.80 -4.83
N GLY A 137 -5.19 -12.60 -4.23
CA GLY A 137 -5.98 -13.68 -3.64
C GLY A 137 -6.50 -14.66 -4.70
N LEU A 138 -6.93 -14.15 -5.86
CA LEU A 138 -7.25 -15.00 -7.00
C LEU A 138 -6.07 -15.90 -7.38
N GLY A 139 -4.89 -15.29 -7.58
CA GLY A 139 -3.69 -16.04 -7.94
C GLY A 139 -3.30 -17.09 -6.90
N ALA A 140 -3.39 -16.72 -5.62
CA ALA A 140 -3.12 -17.61 -4.50
C ALA A 140 -4.10 -18.80 -4.45
N ALA A 141 -5.39 -18.55 -4.65
CA ALA A 141 -6.41 -19.60 -4.71
C ALA A 141 -6.17 -20.57 -5.88
N GLN A 142 -5.94 -20.02 -7.08
CA GLN A 142 -5.67 -20.84 -8.28
C GLN A 142 -4.41 -21.69 -8.11
N GLN A 143 -3.33 -21.11 -7.58
CA GLN A 143 -2.08 -21.82 -7.36
C GLN A 143 -2.26 -22.96 -6.35
N THR A 144 -2.93 -22.66 -5.21
CA THR A 144 -3.15 -23.65 -4.14
C THR A 144 -3.99 -24.83 -4.64
N LEU A 145 -5.06 -24.55 -5.40
CA LEU A 145 -5.90 -25.60 -5.99
C LEU A 145 -5.12 -26.44 -7.01
N SER A 146 -4.38 -25.78 -7.92
CA SER A 146 -3.57 -26.46 -8.92
C SER A 146 -2.53 -27.38 -8.29
N ASP A 147 -1.77 -26.87 -7.29
CA ASP A 147 -0.74 -27.64 -6.59
C ASP A 147 -1.33 -28.86 -5.87
N ALA A 148 -2.49 -28.69 -5.24
CA ALA A 148 -3.17 -29.77 -4.53
C ALA A 148 -3.67 -30.85 -5.51
N MET A 149 -4.36 -30.47 -6.58
CA MET A 149 -4.86 -31.41 -7.60
C MET A 149 -3.72 -32.21 -8.26
N ILE A 150 -2.60 -31.54 -8.56
CA ILE A 150 -1.42 -32.22 -9.12
C ILE A 150 -0.78 -33.17 -8.09
N ALA A 151 -0.73 -32.79 -6.82
CA ALA A 151 -0.21 -33.65 -5.76
C ALA A 151 -1.08 -34.91 -5.54
N GLU A 152 -2.38 -34.83 -5.82
CA GLU A 152 -3.33 -35.94 -5.79
C GLU A 152 -3.32 -36.80 -7.08
N GLY A 153 -2.49 -36.44 -8.06
CA GLY A 153 -2.32 -37.18 -9.31
C GLY A 153 -3.25 -36.77 -10.45
N SER A 154 -3.95 -35.63 -10.31
CA SER A 154 -4.74 -35.06 -11.41
C SER A 154 -3.84 -34.58 -12.54
N SER A 155 -4.38 -34.61 -13.78
CA SER A 155 -3.67 -34.07 -14.94
C SER A 155 -3.57 -32.53 -14.89
N GLN A 156 -2.56 -31.97 -15.56
CA GLN A 156 -2.42 -30.51 -15.68
C GLN A 156 -3.64 -29.86 -16.35
N ASP A 157 -4.26 -30.53 -17.29
CA ASP A 157 -5.46 -30.04 -17.98
C ASP A 157 -6.67 -29.97 -17.05
N ALA A 158 -6.84 -30.97 -16.17
CA ALA A 158 -7.90 -30.97 -15.16
C ALA A 158 -7.70 -29.83 -14.13
N ALA A 159 -6.47 -29.63 -13.66
CA ALA A 159 -6.14 -28.52 -12.77
C ALA A 159 -6.34 -27.15 -13.45
N ALA A 160 -5.98 -27.03 -14.72
CA ALA A 160 -6.21 -25.81 -15.51
C ALA A 160 -7.72 -25.52 -15.67
N ALA A 161 -8.54 -26.54 -15.93
CA ALA A 161 -10.00 -26.39 -16.03
C ALA A 161 -10.62 -25.91 -14.71
N ALA A 162 -10.23 -26.52 -13.57
CA ALA A 162 -10.71 -26.13 -12.25
C ALA A 162 -10.32 -24.68 -11.90
N THR A 163 -9.08 -24.30 -12.16
CA THR A 163 -8.61 -22.92 -11.90
C THR A 163 -9.25 -21.89 -12.82
N SER A 164 -9.67 -22.29 -14.04
CA SER A 164 -10.43 -21.45 -14.98
C SER A 164 -11.81 -21.07 -14.44
N ALA A 165 -12.50 -21.97 -13.72
CA ALA A 165 -13.79 -21.69 -13.07
C ALA A 165 -13.63 -20.56 -12.02
N ILE A 166 -12.59 -20.63 -11.19
CA ILE A 166 -12.28 -19.57 -10.19
C ILE A 166 -12.07 -18.22 -10.91
N ALA A 167 -11.33 -18.21 -12.03
CA ALA A 167 -11.08 -16.98 -12.79
C ALA A 167 -12.36 -16.40 -13.41
N SER A 168 -13.24 -17.24 -13.93
CA SER A 168 -14.52 -16.83 -14.49
C SER A 168 -15.42 -16.20 -13.43
N ALA A 169 -15.51 -16.81 -12.25
CA ALA A 169 -16.27 -16.31 -11.12
C ALA A 169 -15.71 -14.96 -10.60
N TYR A 170 -14.38 -14.82 -10.56
CA TYR A 170 -13.71 -13.55 -10.26
C TYR A 170 -14.09 -12.46 -11.26
N ALA A 171 -14.00 -12.75 -12.57
CA ALA A 171 -14.28 -11.77 -13.61
C ALA A 171 -15.72 -11.26 -13.56
N VAL A 172 -16.69 -12.15 -13.30
CA VAL A 172 -18.12 -11.80 -13.19
C VAL A 172 -18.39 -10.90 -11.98
N SER A 173 -17.75 -11.15 -10.83
CA SER A 173 -18.00 -10.42 -9.59
C SER A 173 -17.16 -9.13 -9.45
N TYR A 174 -16.05 -9.00 -10.17
CA TYR A 174 -15.13 -7.86 -10.04
C TYR A 174 -15.77 -6.48 -10.30
N PRO A 175 -16.57 -6.27 -11.36
CA PRO A 175 -17.21 -4.97 -11.58
C PRO A 175 -18.09 -4.53 -10.40
N ILE A 176 -18.76 -5.49 -9.76
CA ILE A 176 -19.60 -5.22 -8.58
C ILE A 176 -18.72 -4.80 -7.39
N GLY A 177 -17.55 -5.41 -7.23
CA GLY A 177 -16.57 -5.02 -6.21
C GLY A 177 -16.13 -3.56 -6.31
N VAL A 178 -16.00 -3.03 -7.53
CA VAL A 178 -15.65 -1.61 -7.74
C VAL A 178 -16.89 -0.72 -7.61
N LEU A 179 -17.89 -0.97 -8.42
CA LEU A 179 -19.08 -0.10 -8.54
C LEU A 179 -19.93 -0.12 -7.27
N GLY A 180 -20.07 -1.29 -6.63
CA GLY A 180 -20.82 -1.46 -5.40
C GLY A 180 -20.23 -0.67 -4.24
N VAL A 181 -18.90 -0.68 -4.08
CA VAL A 181 -18.25 0.12 -3.03
C VAL A 181 -18.41 1.61 -3.29
N ILE A 182 -18.22 2.07 -4.54
CA ILE A 182 -18.42 3.48 -4.91
C ILE A 182 -19.85 3.91 -4.62
N PHE A 183 -20.83 3.08 -5.03
CA PHE A 183 -22.25 3.34 -4.76
C PHE A 183 -22.51 3.48 -3.25
N LEU A 184 -21.98 2.57 -2.41
CA LEU A 184 -22.14 2.64 -0.96
C LEU A 184 -21.52 3.92 -0.36
N LEU A 185 -20.33 4.32 -0.81
CA LEU A 185 -19.72 5.56 -0.32
C LEU A 185 -20.57 6.79 -0.66
N ILE A 186 -21.12 6.87 -1.86
CA ILE A 186 -22.05 7.94 -2.26
C ILE A 186 -23.33 7.88 -1.42
N PHE A 187 -23.91 6.69 -1.24
CA PHE A 187 -25.12 6.45 -0.47
C PHE A 187 -24.96 6.85 0.99
N PHE A 188 -23.88 6.42 1.64
CA PHE A 188 -23.62 6.77 3.04
C PHE A 188 -23.27 8.23 3.23
N LYS A 189 -22.58 8.86 2.27
CA LYS A 189 -22.39 10.32 2.28
C LYS A 189 -23.74 11.04 2.34
N ALA A 190 -24.72 10.59 1.54
CA ALA A 190 -26.05 11.19 1.52
C ALA A 190 -26.83 10.90 2.81
N ILE A 191 -26.83 9.66 3.29
CA ILE A 191 -27.56 9.28 4.53
C ILE A 191 -27.03 10.01 5.76
N PHE A 192 -25.72 10.09 5.92
CA PHE A 192 -25.12 10.79 7.07
C PHE A 192 -25.10 12.30 6.90
N ASN A 193 -25.61 12.82 5.79
CA ASN A 193 -25.59 14.24 5.44
C ASN A 193 -24.21 14.88 5.66
N VAL A 194 -23.16 14.22 5.12
CA VAL A 194 -21.76 14.58 5.36
C VAL A 194 -21.42 15.91 4.72
N ASP A 195 -21.08 16.90 5.56
CA ASP A 195 -20.46 18.15 5.10
C ASP A 195 -18.94 17.94 4.97
N LEU A 196 -18.47 17.82 3.72
CA LEU A 196 -17.07 17.57 3.42
C LEU A 196 -16.14 18.71 3.87
N ASN A 197 -16.62 19.96 3.87
CA ASN A 197 -15.79 21.10 4.28
C ASN A 197 -15.56 21.06 5.79
N LYS A 198 -16.64 20.82 6.55
CA LYS A 198 -16.56 20.69 8.00
C LYS A 198 -15.67 19.52 8.42
N GLU A 199 -15.85 18.34 7.79
CA GLU A 199 -15.01 17.17 8.07
C GLU A 199 -13.55 17.37 7.66
N LYS A 200 -13.28 18.20 6.64
CA LYS A 200 -11.94 18.59 6.27
C LYS A 200 -11.30 19.52 7.29
N GLU A 201 -12.05 20.53 7.74
CA GLU A 201 -11.60 21.45 8.80
C GLU A 201 -11.29 20.70 10.09
N GLU A 202 -12.15 19.74 10.49
CA GLU A 202 -11.89 18.88 11.66
C GLU A 202 -10.57 18.08 11.52
N LEU A 203 -10.22 17.63 10.30
CA LEU A 203 -8.96 16.93 10.06
C LEU A 203 -7.75 17.88 9.98
N ASP A 204 -7.95 19.07 9.43
CA ASP A 204 -6.93 20.12 9.38
C ASP A 204 -6.62 20.65 10.78
N ASP A 205 -7.66 20.87 11.63
CA ASP A 205 -7.52 21.33 13.02
C ASP A 205 -6.98 20.22 13.93
N GLU A 206 -7.42 18.99 13.73
CA GLU A 206 -6.96 17.87 14.55
C GLU A 206 -5.49 17.54 14.32
N GLY A 207 -4.86 17.90 13.19
CA GLY A 207 -3.46 17.52 12.88
C GLY A 207 -3.14 16.04 13.07
N LYS A 208 -4.16 15.27 13.48
CA LYS A 208 -4.11 13.99 14.17
C LYS A 208 -4.09 12.77 13.26
N LEU A 209 -4.25 12.94 11.95
CA LEU A 209 -4.46 11.82 11.02
C LEU A 209 -3.31 11.51 10.09
N GLY A 210 -2.15 12.03 10.36
CA GLY A 210 -0.95 11.57 9.69
C GLY A 210 -0.17 10.61 10.57
N THR A 211 0.30 9.50 10.00
CA THR A 211 1.62 8.97 10.32
C THR A 211 2.69 10.05 10.08
N GLY A 212 2.26 11.26 9.74
CA GLY A 212 3.01 12.45 9.41
C GLY A 212 3.42 13.27 10.62
N ALA A 213 4.48 14.02 10.44
CA ALA A 213 4.99 14.92 11.45
C ALA A 213 4.08 16.16 11.62
N ILE A 214 3.57 16.38 12.82
CA ILE A 214 2.82 17.58 13.21
C ILE A 214 3.78 18.76 13.34
N ARG A 215 3.35 19.93 12.92
CA ARG A 215 4.05 21.20 13.14
C ARG A 215 3.20 22.08 14.04
N ALA A 216 3.82 22.57 15.09
CA ALA A 216 3.18 23.52 15.98
C ALA A 216 4.19 24.56 16.45
N SER A 217 3.71 25.76 16.68
CA SER A 217 4.52 26.87 17.19
C SER A 217 4.24 27.05 18.68
N PHE A 218 5.30 27.19 19.48
CA PHE A 218 5.20 27.32 20.93
C PHE A 218 6.02 28.51 21.41
N ALA A 219 5.52 29.19 22.45
CA ALA A 219 6.32 30.13 23.22
C ALA A 219 6.86 29.43 24.47
N VAL A 220 8.15 29.54 24.70
CA VAL A 220 8.80 28.98 25.89
C VAL A 220 8.36 29.75 27.14
N LYS A 221 7.40 29.16 27.87
CA LYS A 221 6.86 29.76 29.12
C LYS A 221 7.13 28.91 30.37
N ASN A 222 7.55 27.66 30.19
CA ASN A 222 7.80 26.75 31.31
C ASN A 222 9.17 27.05 31.96
N PRO A 223 9.22 27.50 33.23
CA PRO A 223 10.47 27.81 33.92
C PRO A 223 11.42 26.61 34.02
N ALA A 224 10.89 25.36 34.00
CA ALA A 224 11.71 24.17 34.13
C ALA A 224 12.68 23.93 32.96
N ILE A 225 12.48 24.63 31.84
CA ILE A 225 13.33 24.51 30.66
C ILE A 225 14.17 25.76 30.39
N PHE A 226 14.01 26.84 31.16
CA PHE A 226 14.82 28.03 31.05
C PHE A 226 16.28 27.71 31.37
N GLY A 227 17.21 28.21 30.58
CA GLY A 227 18.64 27.97 30.76
C GLY A 227 19.11 26.58 30.33
N ARG A 228 18.22 25.68 29.88
CA ARG A 228 18.60 24.35 29.42
C ARG A 228 18.97 24.35 27.94
N LYS A 229 19.92 23.51 27.56
CA LYS A 229 20.28 23.30 26.15
C LYS A 229 19.21 22.53 25.42
N ILE A 230 18.95 22.87 24.14
CA ILE A 230 18.01 22.17 23.29
C ILE A 230 18.33 20.66 23.21
N GLY A 231 19.64 20.31 23.11
CA GLY A 231 20.09 18.94 23.07
C GLY A 231 19.70 18.12 24.29
N ASP A 232 19.79 18.73 25.49
CA ASP A 232 19.44 18.07 26.75
C ASP A 232 17.92 17.89 26.85
N VAL A 233 17.14 18.93 26.52
CA VAL A 233 15.69 18.90 26.58
C VAL A 233 15.12 17.84 25.61
N THR A 234 15.66 17.74 24.39
CA THR A 234 15.20 16.74 23.43
C THR A 234 15.59 15.32 23.85
N LYS A 235 16.83 15.13 24.32
CA LYS A 235 17.35 13.82 24.73
C LYS A 235 16.61 13.26 25.96
N ASP A 236 16.40 14.08 26.99
CA ASP A 236 15.69 13.68 28.20
C ASP A 236 14.24 13.27 27.96
N ASN A 237 13.66 13.75 26.85
CA ASN A 237 12.31 13.41 26.41
C ASN A 237 12.29 12.36 25.29
N GLY A 238 13.38 11.60 25.13
CA GLY A 238 13.47 10.46 24.23
C GLY A 238 13.49 10.84 22.76
N ASP A 239 13.98 12.02 22.40
CA ASP A 239 14.12 12.52 21.03
C ASP A 239 12.80 12.43 20.21
N ARG A 240 11.64 12.65 20.85
CA ARG A 240 10.32 12.49 20.24
C ARG A 240 9.87 13.65 19.36
N PHE A 241 10.58 14.76 19.42
CA PHE A 241 10.32 15.97 18.64
C PHE A 241 11.60 16.61 18.13
N VAL A 242 11.48 17.45 17.12
CA VAL A 242 12.60 18.22 16.54
C VAL A 242 12.23 19.69 16.56
N ILE A 243 13.06 20.51 17.18
CA ILE A 243 12.95 21.97 17.07
C ILE A 243 13.53 22.37 15.72
N SER A 244 12.67 22.85 14.84
CA SER A 244 13.00 23.24 13.45
C SER A 244 13.58 24.64 13.38
N ARG A 245 13.03 25.59 14.15
CA ARG A 245 13.42 27.00 14.17
C ARG A 245 13.24 27.57 15.58
N VAL A 246 14.05 28.55 15.91
CA VAL A 246 13.95 29.35 17.14
C VAL A 246 13.95 30.82 16.75
N LEU A 247 12.91 31.54 17.13
CA LEU A 247 12.80 32.98 16.94
C LEU A 247 13.01 33.67 18.31
N ARG A 248 14.05 34.47 18.43
CA ARG A 248 14.42 35.20 19.64
C ARG A 248 14.58 36.67 19.33
N ASN A 249 13.79 37.53 19.95
CA ASN A 249 13.82 39.00 19.76
C ASN A 249 13.71 39.44 18.30
N GLY A 250 12.93 38.70 17.47
CA GLY A 250 12.78 38.98 16.04
C GLY A 250 13.88 38.40 15.14
N GLU A 251 14.89 37.71 15.70
CA GLU A 251 15.93 37.05 14.91
C GLU A 251 15.77 35.53 14.91
N LEU A 252 15.91 34.91 13.74
CA LEU A 252 15.91 33.47 13.58
C LEU A 252 17.26 32.89 13.96
N CYS A 253 17.25 32.02 14.98
CA CYS A 253 18.41 31.27 15.42
C CYS A 253 18.39 29.84 14.88
N VAL A 254 19.56 29.34 14.44
CA VAL A 254 19.74 27.92 14.13
C VAL A 254 19.57 27.10 15.42
N PRO A 255 18.66 26.16 15.49
CA PRO A 255 18.44 25.37 16.70
C PRO A 255 19.57 24.34 16.89
N SER A 256 20.76 24.79 17.26
CA SER A 256 21.89 23.89 17.61
C SER A 256 21.61 23.13 18.90
N SER A 257 22.29 22.02 19.13
CA SER A 257 22.14 21.24 20.37
C SER A 257 22.58 22.03 21.60
N ASP A 258 23.51 22.95 21.41
CA ASP A 258 24.08 23.81 22.49
C ASP A 258 23.29 25.10 22.70
N LEU A 259 22.31 25.41 21.85
CA LEU A 259 21.48 26.60 22.02
C LEU A 259 20.69 26.49 23.33
N VAL A 260 20.90 27.49 24.20
CA VAL A 260 20.21 27.59 25.50
C VAL A 260 18.86 28.26 25.28
N LEU A 261 17.78 27.60 25.74
CA LEU A 261 16.41 28.13 25.69
C LEU A 261 16.24 29.27 26.71
N LYS A 262 15.59 30.34 26.27
CA LYS A 262 15.23 31.49 27.09
C LYS A 262 13.74 31.67 27.16
N GLU A 263 13.29 32.39 28.18
CA GLU A 263 11.88 32.79 28.28
C GLU A 263 11.45 33.57 27.03
N ASN A 264 10.23 33.31 26.56
CA ASN A 264 9.61 33.91 25.38
C ASN A 264 10.31 33.57 24.03
N ASP A 265 11.26 32.64 23.98
CA ASP A 265 11.68 32.08 22.70
C ASP A 265 10.48 31.46 21.99
N ARG A 266 10.27 31.79 20.70
CA ARG A 266 9.24 31.13 19.88
C ARG A 266 9.89 29.98 19.13
N LEU A 267 9.28 28.80 19.23
CA LEU A 267 9.81 27.57 18.68
C LEU A 267 8.87 27.02 17.61
N LEU A 268 9.38 26.69 16.44
CA LEU A 268 8.68 25.84 15.49
C LEU A 268 9.11 24.40 15.73
N ILE A 269 8.19 23.57 16.20
CA ILE A 269 8.46 22.18 16.58
C ILE A 269 7.81 21.23 15.58
N VAL A 270 8.54 20.18 15.23
CA VAL A 270 8.06 19.06 14.44
C VAL A 270 8.04 17.82 15.33
N THR A 271 6.87 17.25 15.54
CA THR A 271 6.65 16.11 16.42
C THR A 271 5.72 15.08 15.77
N SER A 272 5.63 13.90 16.36
CA SER A 272 4.63 12.90 15.99
C SER A 272 3.36 13.08 16.82
N PRO A 273 2.19 12.61 16.34
CA PRO A 273 0.91 12.75 17.06
C PRO A 273 0.93 12.18 18.48
N ASP A 274 1.69 11.12 18.70
CA ASP A 274 1.84 10.47 20.00
C ASP A 274 2.70 11.27 21.01
N ALA A 275 3.37 12.32 20.56
CA ALA A 275 4.22 13.16 21.40
C ALA A 275 3.75 14.63 21.48
N GLU A 276 2.61 14.96 20.89
CA GLU A 276 2.04 16.32 20.90
C GLU A 276 1.76 16.81 22.32
N ASP A 277 1.11 15.99 23.15
CA ASP A 277 0.81 16.34 24.54
C ASP A 277 2.09 16.57 25.36
N LEU A 278 3.14 15.78 25.09
CA LEU A 278 4.44 15.97 25.72
C LEU A 278 5.01 17.36 25.39
N VAL A 279 4.92 17.78 24.13
CA VAL A 279 5.43 19.07 23.67
C VAL A 279 4.66 20.22 24.33
N LYS A 280 3.33 20.11 24.44
CA LYS A 280 2.49 21.10 25.16
C LYS A 280 2.86 21.20 26.64
N ILE A 281 3.10 20.07 27.30
CA ILE A 281 3.53 20.05 28.71
C ILE A 281 4.90 20.71 28.88
N LEU A 282 5.83 20.48 27.94
CA LEU A 282 7.21 20.99 28.04
C LEU A 282 7.31 22.47 27.77
N PHE A 283 6.65 22.99 26.73
CA PHE A 283 6.88 24.35 26.27
C PHE A 283 5.76 25.30 26.65
N GLY A 284 4.56 24.82 26.93
CA GLY A 284 3.39 25.62 27.25
C GLY A 284 2.37 25.66 26.10
N ASP A 285 1.56 26.73 26.05
CA ASP A 285 0.51 26.86 25.08
C ASP A 285 1.04 27.05 23.65
N GLU A 286 0.34 26.45 22.72
CA GLU A 286 0.57 26.65 21.29
C GLU A 286 0.22 28.08 20.91
N ILE A 287 1.04 28.69 20.05
CA ILE A 287 0.84 30.03 19.52
C ILE A 287 0.47 29.95 18.04
N GLU A 288 -0.50 30.74 17.61
CA GLU A 288 -0.83 30.87 16.20
C GLU A 288 0.25 31.69 15.49
N MET A 289 1.07 31.01 14.72
CA MET A 289 2.01 31.63 13.77
C MET A 289 1.93 30.95 12.43
N SER A 290 1.63 31.70 11.39
CA SER A 290 1.57 31.17 10.02
C SER A 290 2.97 30.81 9.51
N TYR A 291 3.04 29.88 8.58
CA TYR A 291 4.31 29.49 7.95
C TYR A 291 4.97 30.67 7.23
N LYS A 292 4.19 31.63 6.73
CA LYS A 292 4.69 32.86 6.09
C LYS A 292 5.40 33.78 7.10
N GLU A 293 4.95 33.83 8.34
CA GLU A 293 5.59 34.60 9.40
C GLU A 293 6.96 34.05 9.77
N TRP A 294 7.11 32.70 9.77
CA TRP A 294 8.39 32.04 9.95
C TRP A 294 9.37 32.23 8.78
N ASP A 295 8.90 32.52 7.56
CA ASP A 295 9.73 32.74 6.37
C ASP A 295 10.00 34.24 6.10
N SER A 296 9.16 35.17 6.60
CA SER A 296 9.25 36.61 6.32
C SER A 296 10.22 37.36 7.22
N GLU A 297 10.54 36.85 8.39
CA GLU A 297 11.51 37.47 9.30
C GLU A 297 12.93 37.03 8.93
N GLY A 298 13.43 37.60 7.86
CA GLY A 298 14.72 37.59 7.25
C GLY A 298 15.81 36.73 7.86
N ASN A 299 16.35 35.84 7.06
CA ASN A 299 17.78 35.59 7.03
C ASN A 299 18.11 34.33 6.22
N ASN A 300 19.31 34.24 5.73
CA ASN A 300 20.04 33.16 5.07
C ASN A 300 19.63 31.70 5.38
N MET A 301 18.48 31.48 6.01
CA MET A 301 17.94 30.16 6.32
C MET A 301 17.00 29.70 5.20
N VAL A 302 17.43 28.70 4.46
CA VAL A 302 16.62 28.10 3.38
C VAL A 302 16.09 26.74 3.80
N VAL A 303 14.92 26.41 3.22
CA VAL A 303 14.35 25.05 3.32
C VAL A 303 14.61 24.35 2.00
N LYS A 304 15.36 23.25 2.03
CA LYS A 304 15.70 22.50 0.82
C LYS A 304 15.31 21.03 0.98
N LYS A 305 14.72 20.48 -0.06
CA LYS A 305 14.45 19.04 -0.14
C LYS A 305 15.67 18.35 -0.73
N ILE A 306 16.29 17.44 0.04
CA ILE A 306 17.50 16.72 -0.33
C ILE A 306 17.18 15.24 -0.44
N THR A 307 17.52 14.62 -1.57
CA THR A 307 17.28 13.19 -1.77
C THR A 307 18.55 12.39 -1.43
N VAL A 308 18.38 11.35 -0.63
CA VAL A 308 19.46 10.42 -0.31
C VAL A 308 19.73 9.52 -1.52
N THR A 309 20.89 9.69 -2.13
CA THR A 309 21.25 8.91 -3.34
C THR A 309 22.52 8.09 -3.17
N LYS A 310 23.29 8.33 -2.10
CA LYS A 310 24.50 7.54 -1.79
C LYS A 310 24.15 6.29 -1.00
N SER A 311 24.54 5.12 -1.50
CA SER A 311 24.35 3.83 -0.81
C SER A 311 25.08 3.76 0.53
N SER A 312 26.19 4.50 0.72
CA SER A 312 26.94 4.57 1.97
C SER A 312 26.16 5.21 3.14
N ILE A 313 25.06 5.89 2.85
CA ILE A 313 24.16 6.48 3.86
C ILE A 313 23.12 5.48 4.34
N THR A 314 22.80 4.46 3.54
CA THR A 314 21.81 3.44 3.92
C THR A 314 22.20 2.72 5.20
N GLY A 315 21.26 2.65 6.15
CA GLY A 315 21.46 2.01 7.43
C GLY A 315 22.28 2.83 8.44
N ARG A 316 22.56 4.11 8.14
CA ARG A 316 23.10 5.06 9.12
C ARG A 316 21.97 5.86 9.75
N SER A 317 22.01 6.05 11.06
CA SER A 317 21.05 6.90 11.77
C SER A 317 21.35 8.38 11.54
N LEU A 318 20.36 9.25 11.71
CA LEU A 318 20.58 10.70 11.70
C LEU A 318 21.55 11.14 12.79
N ARG A 319 21.58 10.42 13.93
CA ARG A 319 22.55 10.64 15.01
C ARG A 319 23.98 10.39 14.53
N ASP A 320 24.23 9.29 13.83
CA ASP A 320 25.57 8.92 13.33
C ASP A 320 26.10 9.91 12.29
N LEU A 321 25.20 10.55 11.55
CA LEU A 321 25.53 11.53 10.53
C LEU A 321 25.82 12.92 11.12
N ASN A 322 25.30 13.20 12.30
CA ASN A 322 25.50 14.42 13.09
C ASN A 322 25.45 15.72 12.28
N VAL A 323 24.52 15.76 11.29
CA VAL A 323 24.42 16.86 10.30
C VAL A 323 24.20 18.21 10.98
N ARG A 324 23.42 18.21 12.08
CA ARG A 324 23.10 19.43 12.83
C ARG A 324 24.32 20.08 13.43
N SER A 325 25.19 19.31 14.07
CA SER A 325 26.39 19.84 14.75
C SER A 325 27.51 20.16 13.77
N ILE A 326 27.64 19.39 12.68
CA ILE A 326 28.75 19.58 11.72
C ILE A 326 28.46 20.72 10.74
N TYR A 327 27.21 20.83 10.25
CA TYR A 327 26.86 21.74 9.17
C TYR A 327 25.87 22.85 9.59
N GLY A 328 25.35 22.84 10.83
CA GLY A 328 24.31 23.77 11.25
C GLY A 328 22.97 23.56 10.52
N VAL A 329 22.76 22.39 9.91
CA VAL A 329 21.54 22.07 9.15
C VAL A 329 20.69 21.09 9.94
N THR A 330 19.44 21.44 10.19
CA THR A 330 18.49 20.58 10.87
C THR A 330 17.63 19.83 9.84
N ILE A 331 17.67 18.51 9.87
CA ILE A 331 16.71 17.68 9.14
C ILE A 331 15.46 17.60 10.01
N THR A 332 14.32 18.01 9.46
CA THR A 332 13.06 18.11 10.22
C THR A 332 12.13 16.95 9.93
N ARG A 333 12.14 16.47 8.68
CA ARG A 333 11.27 15.40 8.19
C ARG A 333 11.97 14.56 7.14
N VAL A 334 11.53 13.31 7.07
CA VAL A 334 11.97 12.33 6.07
C VAL A 334 10.74 11.80 5.36
N PHE A 335 10.71 11.92 4.03
CA PHE A 335 9.66 11.35 3.19
C PHE A 335 10.17 10.03 2.63
N ARG A 336 9.50 8.95 2.96
CA ARG A 336 9.82 7.59 2.52
C ARG A 336 8.60 6.91 1.95
N SER A 337 8.65 6.53 0.66
CA SER A 337 7.53 5.84 -0.02
C SER A 337 6.16 6.53 0.16
N GLY A 338 6.15 7.89 0.16
CA GLY A 338 4.94 8.68 0.35
C GLY A 338 4.53 8.91 1.81
N VAL A 339 5.23 8.32 2.78
CA VAL A 339 4.99 8.53 4.21
C VAL A 339 5.93 9.62 4.74
N GLU A 340 5.38 10.56 5.49
CA GLU A 340 6.13 11.61 6.19
C GLU A 340 6.50 11.13 7.60
N LEU A 341 7.80 11.14 7.91
CA LEU A 341 8.35 10.72 9.20
C LEU A 341 9.03 11.89 9.89
N VAL A 342 8.92 11.98 11.21
CA VAL A 342 9.72 12.92 12.03
C VAL A 342 11.19 12.49 11.95
N ALA A 343 12.10 13.43 11.71
CA ALA A 343 13.53 13.17 11.58
C ALA A 343 14.19 12.99 12.97
N ARG A 344 13.81 11.93 13.68
CA ARG A 344 14.36 11.57 14.98
C ARG A 344 15.81 11.13 14.85
N PRO A 345 16.66 11.35 15.85
CA PRO A 345 18.07 10.96 15.82
C PRO A 345 18.29 9.46 15.58
N ASP A 346 17.37 8.60 16.05
CA ASP A 346 17.40 7.14 15.90
C ASP A 346 16.84 6.65 14.56
N LEU A 347 16.37 7.56 13.68
CA LEU A 347 15.85 7.18 12.37
C LEU A 347 16.98 6.81 11.42
N TYR A 348 16.95 5.58 10.93
CA TYR A 348 17.86 5.08 9.91
C TYR A 348 17.44 5.57 8.54
N LEU A 349 18.38 6.14 7.79
CA LEU A 349 18.15 6.63 6.44
C LEU A 349 18.31 5.55 5.40
N HIS A 350 17.58 5.71 4.31
CA HIS A 350 17.59 4.83 3.15
C HIS A 350 17.86 5.63 1.88
N VAL A 351 18.50 5.00 0.90
CA VAL A 351 18.54 5.57 -0.45
C VAL A 351 17.10 5.75 -0.94
N GLY A 352 16.82 6.92 -1.53
CA GLY A 352 15.48 7.31 -1.94
C GLY A 352 14.67 8.09 -0.92
N ASP A 353 15.11 8.15 0.33
CA ASP A 353 14.51 9.08 1.29
C ASP A 353 14.67 10.52 0.80
N SER A 354 13.63 11.30 0.91
CA SER A 354 13.67 12.74 0.72
C SER A 354 13.66 13.44 2.06
N LEU A 355 14.75 14.14 2.36
CA LEU A 355 14.96 14.86 3.61
C LEU A 355 14.50 16.31 3.45
N LEU A 356 13.71 16.83 4.38
CA LEU A 356 13.48 18.26 4.48
C LEU A 356 14.50 18.86 5.44
N ALA A 357 15.44 19.60 4.88
CA ALA A 357 16.54 20.24 5.59
C ALA A 357 16.30 21.75 5.73
N VAL A 358 16.63 22.29 6.90
CA VAL A 358 16.52 23.72 7.23
C VAL A 358 17.88 24.20 7.76
N GLY A 359 18.42 25.24 7.18
CA GLY A 359 19.73 25.78 7.58
C GLY A 359 20.26 26.85 6.63
N PRO A 360 21.49 27.35 6.86
CA PRO A 360 22.16 28.32 6.00
C PRO A 360 22.34 27.81 4.55
N GLU A 361 22.20 28.70 3.58
CA GLU A 361 22.24 28.32 2.16
C GLU A 361 23.59 27.68 1.75
N ASP A 362 24.70 28.22 2.24
CA ASP A 362 26.05 27.73 1.98
C ASP A 362 26.30 26.33 2.57
N ALA A 363 25.63 25.98 3.68
CA ALA A 363 25.72 24.66 4.30
C ALA A 363 24.85 23.62 3.56
N MET A 364 23.78 24.05 2.89
CA MET A 364 22.86 23.16 2.20
C MET A 364 23.53 22.38 1.07
N ASP A 365 24.44 23.00 0.32
CA ASP A 365 25.14 22.32 -0.78
C ASP A 365 26.13 21.27 -0.28
N LYS A 366 26.79 21.53 0.87
CA LYS A 366 27.64 20.54 1.55
C LYS A 366 26.83 19.35 2.03
N VAL A 367 25.67 19.60 2.63
CA VAL A 367 24.75 18.58 3.10
C VAL A 367 24.14 17.80 1.91
N ALA A 368 23.75 18.50 0.84
CA ALA A 368 23.33 17.84 -0.41
C ALA A 368 24.44 16.93 -0.96
N GLY A 369 25.69 17.38 -0.94
CA GLY A 369 26.86 16.57 -1.31
C GLY A 369 27.07 15.34 -0.41
N LEU A 370 26.81 15.45 0.91
CA LEU A 370 26.88 14.32 1.85
C LEU A 370 25.88 13.23 1.47
N PHE A 371 24.63 13.60 1.20
CA PHE A 371 23.56 12.67 0.86
C PHE A 371 23.57 12.24 -0.63
N GLY A 372 24.30 12.98 -1.46
CA GLY A 372 24.44 12.73 -2.90
C GLY A 372 23.52 13.60 -3.74
N ASN A 373 22.27 13.78 -3.39
CA ASN A 373 21.24 14.63 -4.03
C ASN A 373 21.26 14.63 -5.58
N LYS A 374 21.69 13.54 -6.20
CA LYS A 374 21.74 13.36 -7.64
C LYS A 374 20.59 12.45 -8.06
N ALA A 375 19.44 13.02 -8.40
CA ALA A 375 18.28 12.25 -8.86
C ALA A 375 18.65 11.30 -10.03
N ALA A 376 19.57 11.69 -10.89
CA ALA A 376 20.09 10.85 -11.97
C ALA A 376 20.81 9.58 -11.49
N SER A 377 21.39 9.55 -10.28
CA SER A 377 22.04 8.34 -9.76
C SER A 377 21.03 7.29 -9.26
N LEU A 378 19.77 7.68 -9.07
CA LEU A 378 18.65 6.78 -8.76
C LEU A 378 18.03 6.17 -10.03
N SER A 379 18.46 6.59 -11.22
CA SER A 379 17.92 6.09 -12.49
C SER A 379 18.33 4.64 -12.80
N HIS A 380 19.33 4.09 -12.11
CA HIS A 380 19.74 2.70 -12.26
C HIS A 380 19.12 1.83 -11.16
N PRO A 381 18.02 1.10 -11.44
CA PRO A 381 17.41 0.20 -10.46
C PRO A 381 18.36 -0.97 -10.18
N ASN A 382 18.56 -1.29 -8.90
CA ASN A 382 19.30 -2.49 -8.51
C ASN A 382 18.33 -3.68 -8.49
N LEU A 383 18.43 -4.57 -9.47
CA LEU A 383 17.55 -5.74 -9.59
C LEU A 383 18.02 -6.93 -8.74
N ILE A 384 19.27 -6.93 -8.27
CA ILE A 384 19.83 -8.05 -7.48
C ILE A 384 18.99 -8.36 -6.25
N PRO A 385 18.63 -7.41 -5.38
CA PRO A 385 17.82 -7.71 -4.20
C PRO A 385 16.42 -8.22 -4.54
N ILE A 386 15.85 -7.78 -5.67
CA ILE A 386 14.53 -8.24 -6.12
C ILE A 386 14.58 -9.71 -6.48
N PHE A 387 15.48 -10.09 -7.40
CA PHE A 387 15.58 -11.48 -7.84
C PHE A 387 16.07 -12.41 -6.73
N PHE A 388 17.01 -11.96 -5.88
CA PHE A 388 17.42 -12.72 -4.70
C PHE A 388 16.25 -12.91 -3.72
N GLY A 389 15.47 -11.85 -3.48
CA GLY A 389 14.29 -11.93 -2.63
C GLY A 389 13.21 -12.85 -3.22
N ILE A 390 13.03 -12.87 -4.54
CA ILE A 390 12.14 -13.81 -5.23
C ILE A 390 12.62 -15.25 -5.02
N VAL A 391 13.93 -15.53 -5.19
CA VAL A 391 14.49 -16.86 -4.95
C VAL A 391 14.19 -17.33 -3.52
N VAL A 392 14.51 -16.50 -2.53
CA VAL A 392 14.23 -16.81 -1.12
C VAL A 392 12.72 -16.98 -0.88
N GLY A 393 11.90 -16.12 -1.51
CA GLY A 393 10.44 -16.15 -1.41
C GLY A 393 9.83 -17.43 -1.99
N VAL A 394 10.30 -17.87 -3.16
CA VAL A 394 9.86 -19.12 -3.78
C VAL A 394 10.28 -20.32 -2.93
N ILE A 395 11.53 -20.36 -2.44
CA ILE A 395 11.99 -21.41 -1.54
C ILE A 395 11.12 -21.45 -0.28
N PHE A 396 10.91 -20.30 0.37
CA PHE A 396 10.08 -20.20 1.57
C PHE A 396 8.63 -20.60 1.31
N GLY A 397 8.05 -20.17 0.19
CA GLY A 397 6.69 -20.52 -0.21
C GLY A 397 6.50 -22.02 -0.53
N SER A 398 7.57 -22.68 -0.95
CA SER A 398 7.58 -24.11 -1.29
C SER A 398 7.77 -25.02 -0.08
N LEU A 399 8.15 -24.47 1.10
CA LEU A 399 8.35 -25.25 2.32
C LEU A 399 7.02 -25.87 2.79
N PRO A 400 6.95 -27.20 2.98
CA PRO A 400 5.75 -27.84 3.50
C PRO A 400 5.64 -27.60 5.01
N ILE A 401 4.61 -26.89 5.46
CA ILE A 401 4.32 -26.62 6.86
C ILE A 401 3.22 -27.58 7.31
N LYS A 402 3.52 -28.44 8.29
CA LYS A 402 2.54 -29.38 8.86
C LYS A 402 1.83 -28.72 10.03
N PHE A 403 0.50 -28.66 9.97
CA PHE A 403 -0.34 -28.23 11.07
C PHE A 403 -1.06 -29.43 11.70
N PRO A 404 -1.18 -29.48 13.03
CA PRO A 404 -1.97 -30.51 13.70
C PRO A 404 -3.43 -30.48 13.22
N GLY A 405 -3.96 -31.62 12.77
CA GLY A 405 -5.34 -31.74 12.32
C GLY A 405 -5.58 -31.49 10.82
N ILE A 406 -4.54 -31.13 10.06
CA ILE A 406 -4.62 -31.01 8.61
C ILE A 406 -3.85 -32.17 7.96
N PRO A 407 -4.51 -33.03 7.16
CA PRO A 407 -3.88 -34.24 6.59
C PRO A 407 -2.72 -33.94 5.65
N GLN A 408 -2.80 -32.85 4.88
CA GLN A 408 -1.81 -32.45 3.90
C GLN A 408 -0.95 -31.28 4.41
N PRO A 409 0.37 -31.25 4.14
CA PRO A 409 1.20 -30.12 4.49
C PRO A 409 0.82 -28.88 3.67
N ILE A 410 0.60 -27.77 4.36
CA ILE A 410 0.27 -26.48 3.73
C ILE A 410 1.54 -25.83 3.19
N LYS A 411 1.51 -25.36 1.95
CA LYS A 411 2.54 -24.50 1.34
C LYS A 411 1.99 -23.11 1.15
N LEU A 412 2.80 -22.09 1.39
CA LEU A 412 2.41 -20.69 1.12
C LEU A 412 2.34 -20.39 -0.38
N GLY A 413 2.93 -21.25 -1.21
CA GLY A 413 2.93 -21.16 -2.66
C GLY A 413 3.68 -19.96 -3.24
N LEU A 414 3.54 -19.78 -4.56
CA LEU A 414 4.21 -18.73 -5.32
C LEU A 414 3.64 -17.31 -5.06
N ALA A 415 2.48 -17.20 -4.41
CA ALA A 415 1.91 -15.92 -4.01
C ALA A 415 2.31 -15.55 -2.58
N GLY A 416 2.13 -16.44 -1.60
CA GLY A 416 2.33 -16.14 -0.18
C GLY A 416 3.79 -16.01 0.21
N GLY A 417 4.65 -16.94 -0.24
CA GLY A 417 6.07 -16.93 0.09
C GLY A 417 6.79 -15.64 -0.36
N PRO A 418 6.75 -15.30 -1.65
CA PRO A 418 7.34 -14.06 -2.14
C PRO A 418 6.76 -12.79 -1.49
N LEU A 419 5.45 -12.75 -1.19
CA LEU A 419 4.83 -11.62 -0.50
C LEU A 419 5.43 -11.40 0.89
N ILE A 420 5.53 -12.46 1.71
CA ILE A 420 6.07 -12.38 3.06
C ILE A 420 7.53 -11.94 3.04
N ILE A 421 8.35 -12.57 2.21
CA ILE A 421 9.78 -12.23 2.09
C ILE A 421 9.95 -10.79 1.61
N ALA A 422 9.13 -10.32 0.66
CA ALA A 422 9.17 -8.94 0.20
C ALA A 422 8.80 -7.93 1.30
N ILE A 423 7.77 -8.23 2.12
CA ILE A 423 7.40 -7.40 3.29
C ILE A 423 8.57 -7.33 4.29
N LEU A 424 9.19 -8.48 4.61
CA LEU A 424 10.33 -8.55 5.52
C LEU A 424 11.56 -7.81 4.96
N LEU A 425 11.86 -7.97 3.68
CA LEU A 425 12.93 -7.24 2.99
C LEU A 425 12.67 -5.74 2.96
N GLY A 426 11.44 -5.32 2.68
CA GLY A 426 11.04 -3.91 2.70
C GLY A 426 11.25 -3.25 4.07
N TYR A 427 11.01 -4.00 5.15
CA TYR A 427 11.15 -3.49 6.52
C TYR A 427 12.56 -3.67 7.11
N PHE A 428 13.14 -4.87 7.00
CA PHE A 428 14.43 -5.20 7.61
C PHE A 428 15.62 -4.97 6.69
N GLY A 429 15.43 -4.99 5.38
CA GLY A 429 16.51 -4.86 4.40
C GLY A 429 17.43 -3.68 4.67
N PRO A 430 16.90 -2.47 4.90
CA PRO A 430 17.73 -1.30 5.22
C PRO A 430 18.53 -1.45 6.52
N LYS A 431 17.96 -2.10 7.55
CA LYS A 431 18.65 -2.37 8.81
C LYS A 431 19.82 -3.35 8.64
N LEU A 432 19.67 -4.28 7.71
CA LEU A 432 20.69 -5.28 7.36
C LEU A 432 21.69 -4.76 6.30
N LYS A 433 21.61 -3.46 5.96
CA LYS A 433 22.43 -2.83 4.89
C LYS A 433 22.26 -3.49 3.51
N ILE A 434 21.18 -4.25 3.33
CA ILE A 434 20.77 -4.76 2.02
C ILE A 434 20.10 -3.60 1.30
N THR A 435 20.74 -3.11 0.23
CA THR A 435 20.18 -2.05 -0.61
C THR A 435 18.99 -2.60 -1.40
N THR A 436 17.83 -2.70 -0.76
CA THR A 436 16.56 -3.11 -1.40
C THR A 436 15.94 -1.96 -2.19
N TYR A 437 16.67 -0.84 -2.36
CA TYR A 437 16.14 0.33 -3.02
C TYR A 437 15.94 0.07 -4.50
N THR A 438 14.69 -0.01 -4.86
CA THR A 438 14.21 0.19 -6.22
C THR A 438 13.48 1.52 -6.24
N THR A 439 13.69 2.37 -7.25
CA THR A 439 12.91 3.61 -7.37
C THR A 439 11.42 3.24 -7.32
N LEU A 440 10.59 4.10 -6.73
CA LEU A 440 9.15 3.87 -6.72
C LEU A 440 8.62 3.60 -8.13
N SER A 441 9.11 4.34 -9.12
CA SER A 441 8.75 4.15 -10.54
C SER A 441 9.16 2.78 -11.07
N ALA A 442 10.36 2.28 -10.75
CA ALA A 442 10.80 0.96 -11.18
C ALA A 442 9.99 -0.16 -10.50
N ASN A 443 9.69 -0.03 -9.21
CA ASN A 443 8.84 -0.99 -8.50
C ASN A 443 7.41 -0.98 -9.05
N MET A 444 6.85 0.20 -9.34
CA MET A 444 5.54 0.31 -9.98
C MET A 444 5.54 -0.31 -11.38
N MET A 445 6.61 -0.13 -12.17
CA MET A 445 6.74 -0.75 -13.49
C MET A 445 6.77 -2.29 -13.40
N ILE A 446 7.55 -2.86 -12.48
CA ILE A 446 7.60 -4.31 -12.26
C ILE A 446 6.23 -4.83 -11.84
N ARG A 447 5.54 -4.10 -10.96
CA ARG A 447 4.17 -4.43 -10.53
C ARG A 447 3.20 -4.45 -11.71
N GLU A 448 3.24 -3.41 -12.57
CA GLU A 448 2.35 -3.31 -13.74
C GLU A 448 2.65 -4.40 -14.78
N ILE A 449 3.92 -4.73 -15.02
CA ILE A 449 4.31 -5.85 -15.88
C ILE A 449 3.78 -7.16 -15.29
N GLY A 450 4.01 -7.39 -13.99
CA GLY A 450 3.57 -8.60 -13.30
C GLY A 450 2.06 -8.80 -13.36
N ILE A 451 1.27 -7.77 -13.00
CA ILE A 451 -0.20 -7.85 -13.04
C ILE A 451 -0.72 -7.99 -14.48
N SER A 452 -0.09 -7.33 -15.45
CA SER A 452 -0.48 -7.44 -16.87
C SER A 452 -0.28 -8.86 -17.38
N PHE A 453 0.87 -9.48 -17.06
CA PHE A 453 1.16 -10.85 -17.43
C PHE A 453 0.17 -11.82 -16.78
N PHE A 454 -0.06 -11.66 -15.48
CA PHE A 454 -1.00 -12.49 -14.75
C PHE A 454 -2.43 -12.39 -15.32
N LEU A 455 -2.96 -11.17 -15.49
CA LEU A 455 -4.33 -10.96 -15.97
C LEU A 455 -4.53 -11.39 -17.42
N ALA A 456 -3.55 -11.19 -18.29
CA ALA A 456 -3.62 -11.65 -19.68
C ALA A 456 -3.66 -13.19 -19.77
N ALA A 457 -2.78 -13.86 -19.01
CA ALA A 457 -2.74 -15.32 -18.98
C ALA A 457 -4.03 -15.91 -18.39
N VAL A 458 -4.53 -15.35 -17.28
CA VAL A 458 -5.77 -15.76 -16.63
C VAL A 458 -6.97 -15.52 -17.56
N GLY A 459 -7.03 -14.36 -18.24
CA GLY A 459 -8.10 -14.03 -19.16
C GLY A 459 -8.16 -14.97 -20.38
N LEU A 460 -7.01 -15.22 -20.98
CA LEU A 460 -6.90 -16.17 -22.11
C LEU A 460 -7.25 -17.61 -21.69
N GLY A 461 -6.87 -18.01 -20.46
CA GLY A 461 -7.21 -19.34 -19.94
C GLY A 461 -8.68 -19.50 -19.55
N ALA A 462 -9.35 -18.42 -19.13
CA ALA A 462 -10.75 -18.48 -18.70
C ALA A 462 -11.78 -18.34 -19.84
N GLY A 463 -11.40 -17.71 -20.95
CA GLY A 463 -12.36 -17.23 -21.95
C GLY A 463 -13.15 -18.31 -22.66
N GLU A 464 -12.60 -19.51 -22.85
CA GLU A 464 -13.28 -20.63 -23.51
C GLU A 464 -14.57 -21.03 -22.77
N ASN A 465 -14.53 -21.09 -21.46
CA ASN A 465 -15.63 -21.54 -20.62
C ASN A 465 -16.42 -20.37 -19.98
N PHE A 466 -16.03 -19.13 -20.22
CA PHE A 466 -16.61 -17.98 -19.50
C PHE A 466 -18.11 -17.79 -19.78
N ILE A 467 -18.50 -17.76 -21.06
CA ILE A 467 -19.91 -17.57 -21.45
C ILE A 467 -20.76 -18.77 -21.02
N SER A 468 -20.26 -20.00 -21.23
CA SER A 468 -20.97 -21.22 -20.79
C SER A 468 -21.15 -21.25 -19.28
N SER A 469 -20.13 -20.81 -18.50
CA SER A 469 -20.25 -20.72 -17.05
C SER A 469 -21.32 -19.72 -16.63
N ILE A 470 -21.40 -18.55 -17.28
CA ILE A 470 -22.45 -17.55 -16.97
C ILE A 470 -23.84 -18.12 -17.28
N VAL A 471 -24.03 -18.70 -18.46
CA VAL A 471 -25.33 -19.22 -18.90
C VAL A 471 -25.79 -20.39 -18.02
N ASN A 472 -24.87 -21.23 -17.57
CA ASN A 472 -25.15 -22.41 -16.74
C ASN A 472 -25.31 -22.11 -15.24
N GLY A 473 -25.59 -20.84 -14.85
CA GLY A 473 -25.88 -20.45 -13.46
C GLY A 473 -24.95 -19.38 -12.90
N GLY A 474 -23.81 -19.09 -13.54
CA GLY A 474 -22.85 -18.09 -13.09
C GLY A 474 -23.36 -16.65 -13.06
N TYR A 475 -24.54 -16.36 -13.61
CA TYR A 475 -25.19 -15.06 -13.43
C TYR A 475 -25.55 -14.79 -11.96
N TRP A 476 -25.74 -15.84 -11.14
CA TRP A 476 -25.91 -15.70 -9.69
C TRP A 476 -24.65 -15.16 -8.99
N TRP A 477 -23.47 -15.36 -9.57
CA TRP A 477 -22.22 -14.84 -9.01
C TRP A 477 -22.21 -13.30 -8.93
N ILE A 478 -23.01 -12.62 -9.77
CA ILE A 478 -23.24 -11.18 -9.67
C ILE A 478 -23.92 -10.84 -8.34
N LEU A 479 -24.98 -11.57 -8.01
CA LEU A 479 -25.72 -11.38 -6.76
C LEU A 479 -24.86 -11.76 -5.54
N TYR A 480 -24.17 -12.89 -5.62
CA TYR A 480 -23.28 -13.34 -4.54
C TYR A 480 -22.13 -12.34 -4.34
N GLY A 481 -21.52 -11.86 -5.41
CA GLY A 481 -20.52 -10.80 -5.36
C GLY A 481 -21.05 -9.51 -4.75
N ALA A 482 -22.29 -9.13 -5.09
CA ALA A 482 -22.94 -7.96 -4.46
C ALA A 482 -23.11 -8.16 -2.94
N LEU A 483 -23.58 -9.30 -2.49
CA LEU A 483 -23.74 -9.59 -1.05
C LEU A 483 -22.37 -9.56 -0.32
N ILE A 484 -21.35 -10.19 -0.90
CA ILE A 484 -19.99 -10.25 -0.33
C ILE A 484 -19.34 -8.86 -0.29
N THR A 485 -19.70 -7.95 -1.20
CA THR A 485 -19.22 -6.56 -1.19
C THR A 485 -20.05 -5.71 -0.24
N LEU A 486 -21.38 -5.66 -0.43
CA LEU A 486 -22.25 -4.67 0.19
C LEU A 486 -22.44 -4.93 1.69
N VAL A 487 -22.62 -6.18 2.12
CA VAL A 487 -22.89 -6.51 3.53
C VAL A 487 -21.69 -6.16 4.42
N PRO A 488 -20.45 -6.65 4.17
CA PRO A 488 -19.32 -6.32 5.01
C PRO A 488 -18.99 -4.82 5.02
N VAL A 489 -19.04 -4.17 3.84
CA VAL A 489 -18.77 -2.73 3.73
C VAL A 489 -19.80 -1.93 4.52
N THR A 490 -21.08 -2.24 4.40
CA THR A 490 -22.15 -1.58 5.19
C THR A 490 -21.90 -1.72 6.68
N CYS A 491 -21.65 -2.94 7.17
CA CYS A 491 -21.36 -3.18 8.58
C CYS A 491 -20.17 -2.34 9.07
N VAL A 492 -19.07 -2.32 8.32
CA VAL A 492 -17.85 -1.60 8.74
C VAL A 492 -18.03 -0.08 8.65
N VAL A 493 -18.77 0.44 7.66
CA VAL A 493 -19.11 1.87 7.58
C VAL A 493 -19.96 2.29 8.78
N LEU A 494 -20.99 1.52 9.13
CA LEU A 494 -21.83 1.81 10.29
C LEU A 494 -21.03 1.74 11.61
N LEU A 495 -20.23 0.70 11.81
CA LEU A 495 -19.35 0.60 12.99
C LEU A 495 -18.36 1.77 13.05
N GLY A 496 -17.68 2.07 11.94
CA GLY A 496 -16.72 3.16 11.86
C GLY A 496 -17.35 4.51 12.18
N ARG A 497 -18.53 4.81 11.61
CA ARG A 497 -19.18 6.10 11.76
C ARG A 497 -19.89 6.26 13.10
N LEU A 498 -20.68 5.26 13.52
CA LEU A 498 -21.58 5.37 14.69
C LEU A 498 -20.87 5.00 16.00
N VAL A 499 -20.01 3.99 15.99
CA VAL A 499 -19.33 3.51 17.20
C VAL A 499 -17.98 4.19 17.39
N PHE A 500 -17.13 4.16 16.35
CA PHE A 500 -15.78 4.70 16.45
C PHE A 500 -15.67 6.17 16.05
N LYS A 501 -16.76 6.78 15.58
CA LYS A 501 -16.86 8.20 15.19
C LYS A 501 -15.79 8.63 14.18
N LEU A 502 -15.42 7.73 13.28
CA LEU A 502 -14.44 8.03 12.25
C LEU A 502 -14.98 9.11 11.29
N ASN A 503 -14.09 9.98 10.89
CA ASN A 503 -14.34 10.96 9.84
C ASN A 503 -14.61 10.27 8.49
N PHE A 504 -15.42 10.87 7.63
CA PHE A 504 -15.84 10.24 6.38
C PHE A 504 -14.66 9.98 5.42
N TYR A 505 -13.65 10.84 5.40
CA TYR A 505 -12.42 10.61 4.62
C TYR A 505 -11.64 9.40 5.12
N GLN A 506 -11.62 9.18 6.45
CA GLN A 506 -11.03 7.99 7.04
C GLN A 506 -11.76 6.73 6.63
N ILE A 507 -13.10 6.77 6.62
CA ILE A 507 -13.95 5.67 6.17
C ILE A 507 -13.69 5.35 4.70
N CYS A 508 -13.60 6.36 3.82
CA CYS A 508 -13.27 6.16 2.42
C CYS A 508 -11.94 5.41 2.24
N GLY A 509 -10.90 5.82 2.97
CA GLY A 509 -9.59 5.16 2.94
C GLY A 509 -9.61 3.77 3.55
N LEU A 510 -10.30 3.58 4.69
CA LEU A 510 -10.48 2.28 5.35
C LEU A 510 -11.17 1.28 4.42
N ILE A 511 -12.27 1.66 3.78
CA ILE A 511 -13.01 0.77 2.90
C ILE A 511 -12.21 0.47 1.62
N SER A 512 -11.63 1.48 0.98
CA SER A 512 -10.78 1.28 -0.21
C SER A 512 -9.59 0.37 0.07
N GLY A 513 -8.91 0.57 1.21
CA GLY A 513 -7.78 -0.26 1.65
C GLY A 513 -8.22 -1.65 2.11
N GLY A 514 -9.31 -1.73 2.85
CA GLY A 514 -9.90 -2.97 3.35
C GLY A 514 -10.43 -3.89 2.24
N THR A 515 -10.95 -3.32 1.15
CA THR A 515 -11.33 -4.06 -0.05
C THR A 515 -10.21 -4.20 -1.09
N THR A 516 -8.99 -3.75 -0.77
CA THR A 516 -7.84 -3.75 -1.69
C THR A 516 -8.12 -3.09 -3.04
N ASN A 517 -8.86 -1.96 -3.03
CA ASN A 517 -9.51 -1.36 -4.19
C ASN A 517 -8.93 0.03 -4.57
N PRO A 518 -7.82 0.11 -5.32
CA PRO A 518 -7.25 1.38 -5.78
C PRO A 518 -8.20 2.25 -6.61
N PRO A 519 -9.06 1.72 -7.49
CA PRO A 519 -10.09 2.49 -8.20
C PRO A 519 -11.02 3.29 -7.27
N VAL A 520 -11.45 2.71 -6.15
CA VAL A 520 -12.30 3.38 -5.16
C VAL A 520 -11.52 4.48 -4.43
N LEU A 521 -10.24 4.25 -4.14
CA LEU A 521 -9.38 5.29 -3.56
C LEU A 521 -9.24 6.47 -4.53
N ALA A 522 -8.94 6.20 -5.81
CA ALA A 522 -8.80 7.23 -6.83
C ALA A 522 -10.10 8.03 -7.00
N PHE A 523 -11.25 7.36 -7.04
CA PHE A 523 -12.57 8.00 -7.03
C PHE A 523 -12.75 8.93 -5.82
N SER A 524 -12.42 8.46 -4.62
CA SER A 524 -12.58 9.23 -3.39
C SER A 524 -11.68 10.49 -3.41
N GLN A 525 -10.45 10.39 -3.92
CA GLN A 525 -9.54 11.52 -4.04
C GLN A 525 -10.01 12.54 -5.08
N GLU A 526 -10.45 12.07 -6.25
CA GLU A 526 -10.87 12.93 -7.37
C GLU A 526 -12.19 13.65 -7.04
N VAL A 527 -13.18 12.93 -6.50
CA VAL A 527 -14.51 13.48 -6.22
C VAL A 527 -14.54 14.36 -4.97
N TYR A 528 -13.75 14.03 -3.97
CA TYR A 528 -13.73 14.78 -2.72
C TYR A 528 -12.57 15.79 -2.64
N GLY A 529 -11.70 15.85 -3.65
CA GLY A 529 -10.68 16.89 -3.82
C GLY A 529 -9.58 16.90 -2.75
N THR A 530 -9.26 15.75 -2.15
CA THR A 530 -8.29 15.66 -1.05
C THR A 530 -7.57 14.32 -1.02
N ASN A 531 -6.35 14.32 -0.44
CA ASN A 531 -5.53 13.12 -0.26
C ASN A 531 -5.76 12.42 1.11
N TYR A 532 -6.65 12.90 1.96
CA TYR A 532 -6.90 12.29 3.28
C TYR A 532 -7.28 10.79 3.22
N PRO A 533 -8.09 10.31 2.26
CA PRO A 533 -8.36 8.87 2.16
C PRO A 533 -7.12 8.00 1.98
N SER A 534 -6.05 8.54 1.35
CA SER A 534 -4.81 7.79 1.16
C SER A 534 -4.11 7.41 2.45
N ILE A 535 -4.25 8.20 3.51
CA ILE A 535 -3.62 7.97 4.81
C ILE A 535 -4.22 6.72 5.44
N SER A 536 -5.54 6.67 5.53
CA SER A 536 -6.25 5.52 6.08
C SER A 536 -6.10 4.28 5.20
N TYR A 537 -6.10 4.46 3.87
CA TYR A 537 -5.79 3.39 2.93
C TYR A 537 -4.41 2.79 3.21
N ALA A 538 -3.36 3.61 3.29
CA ALA A 538 -2.00 3.15 3.54
C ALA A 538 -1.85 2.45 4.90
N THR A 539 -2.66 2.81 5.88
CA THR A 539 -2.66 2.20 7.22
C THR A 539 -3.21 0.77 7.21
N VAL A 540 -4.28 0.50 6.46
CA VAL A 540 -4.97 -0.80 6.50
C VAL A 540 -4.60 -1.74 5.36
N TYR A 541 -4.24 -1.21 4.20
CA TYR A 541 -3.95 -1.97 2.98
C TYR A 541 -2.89 -3.08 3.17
N PRO A 542 -1.77 -2.86 3.89
CA PRO A 542 -0.77 -3.90 4.10
C PRO A 542 -1.33 -5.16 4.77
N LEU A 543 -2.06 -4.96 5.86
CA LEU A 543 -2.64 -6.06 6.64
C LEU A 543 -3.74 -6.78 5.85
N THR A 544 -4.64 -6.00 5.23
CA THR A 544 -5.75 -6.57 4.46
C THR A 544 -5.28 -7.34 3.23
N MET A 545 -4.28 -6.85 2.53
CA MET A 545 -3.69 -7.55 1.40
C MET A 545 -3.15 -8.92 1.82
N PHE A 546 -2.36 -8.95 2.90
CA PHE A 546 -1.84 -10.20 3.46
C PHE A 546 -2.95 -11.16 3.88
N MET A 547 -3.92 -10.66 4.65
CA MET A 547 -5.03 -11.50 5.14
C MET A 547 -5.88 -12.07 4.01
N ARG A 548 -6.19 -11.28 2.97
CA ARG A 548 -7.01 -11.73 1.85
C ARG A 548 -6.33 -12.82 1.03
N VAL A 549 -5.01 -12.70 0.81
CA VAL A 549 -4.23 -13.75 0.16
C VAL A 549 -4.28 -15.03 1.00
N LEU A 550 -4.03 -14.89 2.31
CA LEU A 550 -4.05 -16.03 3.24
C LEU A 550 -5.45 -16.68 3.31
N MET A 551 -6.52 -15.89 3.42
CA MET A 551 -7.89 -16.43 3.50
C MET A 551 -8.28 -17.15 2.21
N ALA A 552 -7.93 -16.64 1.04
CA ALA A 552 -8.18 -17.31 -0.24
C ALA A 552 -7.49 -18.69 -0.31
N GLN A 553 -6.23 -18.79 0.16
CA GLN A 553 -5.52 -20.06 0.26
C GLN A 553 -6.17 -21.01 1.28
N LEU A 554 -6.51 -20.51 2.47
CA LEU A 554 -7.09 -21.33 3.54
C LEU A 554 -8.45 -21.90 3.11
N ILE A 555 -9.31 -21.13 2.45
CA ILE A 555 -10.60 -21.64 1.96
C ILE A 555 -10.38 -22.81 1.02
N ILE A 556 -9.45 -22.72 0.07
CA ILE A 556 -9.12 -23.82 -0.83
C ILE A 556 -8.61 -25.04 -0.07
N LEU A 557 -7.68 -24.83 0.88
CA LEU A 557 -7.08 -25.92 1.65
C LEU A 557 -8.05 -26.66 2.59
N PHE A 558 -9.07 -25.97 3.11
CA PHE A 558 -10.10 -26.59 3.95
C PHE A 558 -11.16 -27.35 3.16
N THR A 559 -11.15 -27.24 1.84
CA THR A 559 -12.11 -27.91 0.94
C THR A 559 -11.50 -29.11 0.19
N LEU A 560 -10.21 -29.29 0.32
CA LEU A 560 -9.46 -30.46 -0.14
C LEU A 560 -9.49 -31.54 0.94
#